data_061e190df8b9435ac1fec507930d0718
#
_entry.id   061e190df8b9435ac1fec507930d0718
#
_cell.length_a   1.000
_cell.length_b   1.000
_cell.length_c   1.000
_cell.angle_alpha   90.00
_cell.angle_beta   90.00
_cell.angle_gamma   90.00
#
_symmetry.space_group_name_H-M   'P 1'
#
loop_
_entity.id
_entity.type
_entity.pdbx_description
1 polymer ?
#
loop_
_entity_poly.entity_id
_entity_poly.type
_entity_poly.pdbx_seq_one_letter_code
_entity_poly.pdbx_strand_id
1 'polypeptide(L)'
;MTRRWGTSRGELSLEAPLLMGIVNVTPDSFSDGGLLPTAESAIAHGRRLVSDGAALLDIGGESTRPRAEPVALEVELERILPVVEGLSASGALVSIDTTKADVARAALEAGAVIVNDISGGSDPDLVEAVAQFNAGLVLMHMQGTPQTMQDDPTYADVVTEVGDFLAQRTRMAMQLGVSPDHICVDPGIGFGKLAEHNLALLAGVSRLRKLGFPIMVGISRKAFLGRITGEKDPLRRDVATAAGVATLWDQGVDVFRVHNVAACREALLVAMAIVPPVDHRDETTQV
;
A
#
# COMPACT_ATOMS: atom_id res chain seq x y z
N MET A 1 -21.95 -10.82 -3.64
CA MET A 1 -21.87 -9.67 -2.73
C MET A 1 -20.81 -8.72 -3.24
N THR A 2 -21.08 -7.42 -3.27
CA THR A 2 -20.09 -6.39 -3.67
C THR A 2 -18.90 -6.45 -2.70
N ARG A 3 -17.68 -6.55 -3.21
CA ARG A 3 -16.47 -6.52 -2.36
C ARG A 3 -16.27 -5.10 -1.83
N ARG A 4 -15.93 -4.98 -0.56
CA ARG A 4 -15.78 -3.69 0.13
C ARG A 4 -14.58 -3.73 1.06
N TRP A 5 -14.05 -2.56 1.39
CA TRP A 5 -13.02 -2.36 2.40
C TRP A 5 -13.45 -1.26 3.36
N GLY A 6 -13.58 -1.61 4.64
CA GLY A 6 -14.06 -0.72 5.69
C GLY A 6 -12.99 0.30 6.13
N THR A 7 -13.46 1.50 6.46
CA THR A 7 -12.66 2.57 7.05
C THR A 7 -13.47 3.29 8.12
N SER A 8 -12.86 4.12 8.94
CA SER A 8 -13.55 4.94 9.95
C SER A 8 -14.58 5.94 9.37
N ARG A 9 -14.55 6.19 8.05
CA ARG A 9 -15.51 7.07 7.35
C ARG A 9 -16.48 6.32 6.42
N GLY A 10 -16.59 5.01 6.57
CA GLY A 10 -17.45 4.16 5.76
C GLY A 10 -16.68 3.17 4.90
N GLU A 11 -17.35 2.58 3.92
CA GLU A 11 -16.82 1.49 3.10
C GLU A 11 -16.36 1.99 1.73
N LEU A 12 -15.20 1.50 1.28
CA LEU A 12 -14.71 1.67 -0.08
C LEU A 12 -15.24 0.54 -0.95
N SER A 13 -15.89 0.87 -2.06
CA SER A 13 -16.29 -0.13 -3.06
C SER A 13 -15.07 -0.65 -3.81
N LEU A 14 -14.98 -1.96 -3.97
CA LEU A 14 -13.95 -2.67 -4.72
C LEU A 14 -14.51 -3.31 -5.99
N GLU A 15 -15.57 -2.73 -6.56
CA GLU A 15 -16.12 -3.13 -7.87
C GLU A 15 -15.13 -2.83 -9.01
N ALA A 16 -14.30 -1.83 -8.81
CA ALA A 16 -13.16 -1.51 -9.64
C ALA A 16 -11.91 -1.35 -8.74
N PRO A 17 -10.71 -1.60 -9.25
CA PRO A 17 -9.49 -1.42 -8.46
C PRO A 17 -9.30 0.05 -8.08
N LEU A 18 -8.85 0.29 -6.86
CA LEU A 18 -8.57 1.62 -6.33
C LEU A 18 -7.11 2.00 -6.57
N LEU A 19 -6.88 3.27 -6.87
CA LEU A 19 -5.55 3.86 -6.89
C LEU A 19 -5.29 4.59 -5.58
N MET A 20 -4.22 4.17 -4.87
CA MET A 20 -3.70 4.81 -3.68
C MET A 20 -2.47 5.65 -4.07
N GLY A 21 -2.61 6.96 -4.00
CA GLY A 21 -1.55 7.90 -4.37
C GLY A 21 -0.51 8.06 -3.25
N ILE A 22 0.77 7.96 -3.58
CA ILE A 22 1.88 8.05 -2.61
C ILE A 22 2.23 9.50 -2.36
N VAL A 23 2.21 9.92 -1.08
CA VAL A 23 2.63 11.24 -0.61
C VAL A 23 3.75 11.08 0.42
N ASN A 24 5.01 11.00 -0.06
CA ASN A 24 6.16 10.91 0.83
C ASN A 24 6.55 12.31 1.35
N VAL A 25 6.62 12.45 2.68
CA VAL A 25 7.03 13.69 3.36
C VAL A 25 8.45 13.49 3.95
N THR A 26 9.36 12.97 3.12
CA THR A 26 10.75 12.73 3.49
C THR A 26 11.69 13.67 2.73
N PRO A 27 12.86 14.01 3.28
CA PRO A 27 13.80 14.94 2.66
C PRO A 27 14.17 14.61 1.22
N ASP A 28 14.17 13.33 0.85
CA ASP A 28 14.57 12.83 -0.47
C ASP A 28 13.43 12.83 -1.50
N SER A 29 12.19 13.21 -1.11
CA SER A 29 10.99 12.96 -1.93
C SER A 29 10.69 14.00 -3.00
N PHE A 30 11.28 15.22 -2.91
CA PHE A 30 11.05 16.34 -3.82
C PHE A 30 12.38 16.96 -4.27
N SER A 31 13.28 16.14 -4.79
CA SER A 31 14.67 16.53 -5.13
C SER A 31 14.85 17.42 -6.38
N ASP A 32 13.80 18.13 -6.82
CA ASP A 32 13.95 19.19 -7.81
C ASP A 32 14.48 20.48 -7.17
N GLY A 33 15.69 20.39 -6.53
CA GLY A 33 16.35 21.57 -5.99
C GLY A 33 16.84 21.50 -4.55
N GLY A 34 16.79 20.32 -3.89
CA GLY A 34 17.43 20.12 -2.57
C GLY A 34 16.70 20.80 -1.39
N LEU A 35 15.46 21.24 -1.55
CA LEU A 35 14.63 21.77 -0.46
C LEU A 35 13.82 20.64 0.17
N LEU A 36 13.71 20.66 1.50
CA LEU A 36 12.79 19.79 2.24
C LEU A 36 11.36 20.03 1.75
N PRO A 37 10.54 18.98 1.55
CA PRO A 37 9.14 19.17 1.22
C PRO A 37 8.45 19.92 2.36
N THR A 38 7.83 21.06 2.05
CA THR A 38 6.98 21.72 3.01
C THR A 38 5.63 21.03 3.08
N ALA A 39 4.91 21.16 4.20
CA ALA A 39 3.56 20.62 4.34
C ALA A 39 2.64 21.11 3.20
N GLU A 40 2.76 22.38 2.82
CA GLU A 40 1.98 22.98 1.72
C GLU A 40 2.27 22.30 0.37
N SER A 41 3.55 22.00 0.08
CA SER A 41 3.92 21.31 -1.17
C SER A 41 3.41 19.87 -1.20
N ALA A 42 3.45 19.17 -0.07
CA ALA A 42 2.91 17.81 0.07
C ALA A 42 1.38 17.81 -0.05
N ILE A 43 0.68 18.76 0.56
CA ILE A 43 -0.77 18.93 0.42
C ILE A 43 -1.15 19.25 -1.03
N ALA A 44 -0.42 20.15 -1.68
CA ALA A 44 -0.66 20.47 -3.10
C ALA A 44 -0.43 19.25 -4.00
N HIS A 45 0.59 18.44 -3.71
CA HIS A 45 0.83 17.16 -4.39
C HIS A 45 -0.32 16.18 -4.18
N GLY A 46 -0.75 15.95 -2.94
CA GLY A 46 -1.87 15.07 -2.62
C GLY A 46 -3.16 15.49 -3.34
N ARG A 47 -3.48 16.78 -3.37
CA ARG A 47 -4.63 17.30 -4.12
C ARG A 47 -4.54 17.03 -5.62
N ARG A 48 -3.35 17.10 -6.21
CA ARG A 48 -3.14 16.73 -7.62
C ARG A 48 -3.40 15.23 -7.83
N LEU A 49 -2.88 14.36 -6.96
CA LEU A 49 -3.13 12.92 -7.05
C LEU A 49 -4.62 12.60 -6.98
N VAL A 50 -5.39 13.29 -6.14
CA VAL A 50 -6.87 13.15 -6.10
C VAL A 50 -7.49 13.62 -7.42
N SER A 51 -7.08 14.76 -7.97
CA SER A 51 -7.53 15.25 -9.28
C SER A 51 -7.19 14.28 -10.42
N ASP A 52 -6.05 13.57 -10.33
CA ASP A 52 -5.61 12.55 -11.27
C ASP A 52 -6.39 11.23 -11.13
N GLY A 53 -7.19 11.09 -10.05
CA GLY A 53 -8.08 9.94 -9.83
C GLY A 53 -7.65 9.00 -8.71
N ALA A 54 -6.79 9.42 -7.78
CA ALA A 54 -6.55 8.66 -6.56
C ALA A 54 -7.82 8.59 -5.71
N ALA A 55 -8.21 7.37 -5.32
CA ALA A 55 -9.33 7.13 -4.38
C ALA A 55 -8.93 7.43 -2.94
N LEU A 56 -7.64 7.26 -2.62
CA LEU A 56 -7.06 7.50 -1.30
C LEU A 56 -5.59 7.91 -1.47
N LEU A 57 -5.06 8.57 -0.44
CA LEU A 57 -3.68 9.03 -0.38
C LEU A 57 -2.97 8.32 0.76
N ASP A 58 -1.72 7.87 0.53
CA ASP A 58 -0.91 7.22 1.53
C ASP A 58 0.27 8.12 1.91
N ILE A 59 0.25 8.63 3.14
CA ILE A 59 1.22 9.61 3.64
C ILE A 59 2.28 8.89 4.45
N GLY A 60 3.57 9.08 4.11
CA GLY A 60 4.69 8.51 4.82
C GLY A 60 5.71 9.57 5.24
N GLY A 61 6.04 9.62 6.54
CA GLY A 61 7.06 10.51 7.13
C GLY A 61 8.44 9.88 7.28
N GLU A 62 8.52 8.55 7.17
CA GLU A 62 9.74 7.76 7.23
C GLU A 62 9.98 7.03 5.91
N SER A 63 11.25 6.94 5.48
CA SER A 63 11.61 6.19 4.28
C SER A 63 11.69 4.70 4.59
N THR A 64 10.95 3.89 3.83
CA THR A 64 10.97 2.43 3.92
C THR A 64 11.87 1.77 2.86
N ARG A 65 12.71 2.56 2.18
CA ARG A 65 13.69 2.07 1.20
C ARG A 65 14.75 1.20 1.87
N PRO A 66 15.39 0.27 1.11
CA PRO A 66 16.49 -0.52 1.65
C PRO A 66 17.55 0.36 2.31
N ARG A 67 17.97 -0.02 3.53
CA ARG A 67 18.97 0.67 4.35
C ARG A 67 18.60 2.08 4.80
N ALA A 68 17.32 2.45 4.77
CA ALA A 68 16.89 3.71 5.34
C ALA A 68 17.10 3.74 6.85
N GLU A 69 17.55 4.88 7.36
CA GLU A 69 17.70 5.09 8.80
C GLU A 69 16.32 5.37 9.43
N PRO A 70 16.04 4.80 10.61
CA PRO A 70 14.83 5.09 11.35
C PRO A 70 14.74 6.57 11.72
N VAL A 71 13.52 7.08 11.69
CA VAL A 71 13.21 8.46 12.07
C VAL A 71 12.66 8.48 13.50
N ALA A 72 13.08 9.46 14.31
CA ALA A 72 12.53 9.67 15.65
C ALA A 72 11.03 9.97 15.58
N LEU A 73 10.28 9.55 16.60
CA LEU A 73 8.83 9.72 16.69
C LEU A 73 8.39 11.16 16.44
N GLU A 74 9.02 12.11 17.14
CA GLU A 74 8.67 13.53 17.08
C GLU A 74 8.88 14.11 15.67
N VAL A 75 9.95 13.67 15.00
CA VAL A 75 10.28 14.11 13.64
C VAL A 75 9.27 13.55 12.63
N GLU A 76 8.84 12.30 12.80
CA GLU A 76 7.81 11.71 11.93
C GLU A 76 6.47 12.44 12.12
N LEU A 77 6.05 12.67 13.36
CA LEU A 77 4.83 13.42 13.69
C LEU A 77 4.85 14.85 13.11
N GLU A 78 5.96 15.59 13.29
CA GLU A 78 6.13 16.93 12.75
C GLU A 78 5.94 16.98 11.23
N ARG A 79 6.44 15.96 10.53
CA ARG A 79 6.32 15.86 9.07
C ARG A 79 4.89 15.56 8.61
N ILE A 80 4.22 14.58 9.27
CA ILE A 80 2.98 14.02 8.71
C ILE A 80 1.72 14.76 9.16
N LEU A 81 1.66 15.23 10.41
CA LEU A 81 0.40 15.74 10.97
C LEU A 81 -0.18 16.93 10.19
N PRO A 82 0.59 17.97 9.80
CA PRO A 82 0.05 19.07 9.01
C PRO A 82 -0.48 18.61 7.64
N VAL A 83 0.13 17.57 7.07
CA VAL A 83 -0.27 17.04 5.76
C VAL A 83 -1.55 16.20 5.89
N VAL A 84 -1.64 15.35 6.92
CA VAL A 84 -2.85 14.57 7.24
C VAL A 84 -4.04 15.49 7.47
N GLU A 85 -3.90 16.50 8.34
CA GLU A 85 -4.94 17.48 8.64
C GLU A 85 -5.38 18.24 7.37
N GLY A 86 -4.41 18.78 6.59
CA GLY A 86 -4.69 19.56 5.41
C GLY A 86 -5.37 18.78 4.28
N LEU A 87 -5.03 17.51 4.09
CA LEU A 87 -5.66 16.63 3.10
C LEU A 87 -7.01 16.08 3.60
N SER A 88 -7.12 15.67 4.85
CA SER A 88 -8.39 15.22 5.45
C SER A 88 -9.44 16.33 5.48
N ALA A 89 -9.06 17.56 5.79
CA ALA A 89 -9.94 18.72 5.76
C ALA A 89 -10.45 19.05 4.34
N SER A 90 -9.70 18.67 3.30
CA SER A 90 -10.14 18.81 1.90
C SER A 90 -11.09 17.71 1.44
N GLY A 91 -11.43 16.74 2.30
CA GLY A 91 -12.31 15.61 2.01
C GLY A 91 -11.58 14.38 1.43
N ALA A 92 -10.24 14.42 1.28
CA ALA A 92 -9.48 13.25 0.84
C ALA A 92 -9.51 12.14 1.88
N LEU A 93 -9.55 10.88 1.43
CA LEU A 93 -9.35 9.71 2.29
C LEU A 93 -7.84 9.49 2.45
N VAL A 94 -7.38 9.55 3.68
CA VAL A 94 -5.96 9.50 4.04
C VAL A 94 -5.62 8.19 4.72
N SER A 95 -4.59 7.52 4.22
CA SER A 95 -3.86 6.42 4.85
C SER A 95 -2.56 6.97 5.43
N ILE A 96 -2.11 6.44 6.56
CA ILE A 96 -0.80 6.72 7.15
C ILE A 96 0.12 5.50 7.02
N ASP A 97 1.28 5.66 6.35
CA ASP A 97 2.34 4.65 6.21
C ASP A 97 3.28 4.76 7.42
N THR A 98 3.07 3.92 8.42
CA THR A 98 3.88 3.91 9.65
C THR A 98 3.84 2.54 10.33
N THR A 99 4.88 2.25 11.11
CA THR A 99 4.98 1.07 11.98
C THR A 99 4.90 1.42 13.47
N LYS A 100 4.70 2.72 13.79
CA LYS A 100 4.70 3.23 15.17
C LYS A 100 3.28 3.49 15.66
N ALA A 101 2.90 2.89 16.78
CA ALA A 101 1.56 3.02 17.38
C ALA A 101 1.18 4.48 17.68
N ASP A 102 2.11 5.26 18.22
CA ASP A 102 1.85 6.68 18.56
C ASP A 102 1.65 7.54 17.31
N VAL A 103 2.38 7.27 16.21
CA VAL A 103 2.19 7.95 14.93
C VAL A 103 0.83 7.59 14.33
N ALA A 104 0.48 6.29 14.34
CA ALA A 104 -0.81 5.82 13.85
C ALA A 104 -1.97 6.49 14.61
N ARG A 105 -1.90 6.52 15.94
CA ARG A 105 -2.93 7.15 16.81
C ARG A 105 -3.08 8.64 16.49
N ALA A 106 -1.98 9.38 16.49
CA ALA A 106 -2.01 10.82 16.20
C ALA A 106 -2.55 11.13 14.79
N ALA A 107 -2.16 10.33 13.79
CA ALA A 107 -2.66 10.48 12.43
C ALA A 107 -4.17 10.15 12.31
N LEU A 108 -4.67 9.14 13.03
CA LEU A 108 -6.09 8.80 13.07
C LEU A 108 -6.90 9.91 13.75
N GLU A 109 -6.40 10.50 14.84
CA GLU A 109 -6.98 11.68 15.49
C GLU A 109 -7.02 12.89 14.54
N ALA A 110 -5.97 13.08 13.72
CA ALA A 110 -5.88 14.15 12.72
C ALA A 110 -6.75 13.90 11.46
N GLY A 111 -7.41 12.75 11.37
CA GLY A 111 -8.38 12.44 10.32
C GLY A 111 -7.95 11.42 9.28
N ALA A 112 -6.84 10.71 9.48
CA ALA A 112 -6.55 9.51 8.71
C ALA A 112 -7.64 8.43 8.94
N VAL A 113 -7.89 7.60 7.94
CA VAL A 113 -8.95 6.59 7.98
C VAL A 113 -8.42 5.17 7.80
N ILE A 114 -7.15 5.03 7.46
CA ILE A 114 -6.44 3.76 7.22
C ILE A 114 -5.04 3.88 7.84
N VAL A 115 -4.54 2.78 8.37
CA VAL A 115 -3.12 2.59 8.71
C VAL A 115 -2.53 1.57 7.74
N ASN A 116 -1.45 1.94 7.06
CA ASN A 116 -0.65 1.07 6.20
C ASN A 116 0.61 0.64 6.97
N ASP A 117 0.58 -0.56 7.52
CA ASP A 117 1.65 -1.09 8.35
C ASP A 117 2.50 -2.11 7.61
N ILE A 118 3.71 -1.67 7.22
CA ILE A 118 4.68 -2.53 6.54
C ILE A 118 5.30 -3.60 7.44
N SER A 119 5.11 -3.51 8.76
CA SER A 119 5.57 -4.52 9.72
C SER A 119 4.61 -5.72 9.84
N GLY A 120 3.43 -5.62 9.21
CA GLY A 120 2.39 -6.63 9.26
C GLY A 120 1.77 -6.79 10.64
N GLY A 121 1.53 -5.71 11.38
CA GLY A 121 0.96 -5.70 12.72
C GLY A 121 1.91 -6.28 13.76
N SER A 122 3.22 -6.03 13.65
CA SER A 122 4.19 -6.52 14.63
C SER A 122 4.07 -5.84 16.00
N ASP A 123 3.54 -4.60 16.02
CA ASP A 123 3.23 -3.85 17.23
C ASP A 123 1.73 -4.01 17.57
N PRO A 124 1.39 -4.72 18.66
CA PRO A 124 -0.01 -4.87 19.10
C PRO A 124 -0.69 -3.54 19.42
N ASP A 125 0.02 -2.55 19.96
CA ASP A 125 -0.54 -1.27 20.33
C ASP A 125 -0.99 -0.47 19.10
N LEU A 126 -0.29 -0.62 17.95
CA LEU A 126 -0.72 -0.07 16.67
C LEU A 126 -2.02 -0.71 16.19
N VAL A 127 -2.11 -2.04 16.25
CA VAL A 127 -3.30 -2.78 15.82
C VAL A 127 -4.51 -2.45 16.70
N GLU A 128 -4.30 -2.35 18.03
CA GLU A 128 -5.35 -1.91 18.97
C GLU A 128 -5.80 -0.47 18.69
N ALA A 129 -4.88 0.45 18.33
CA ALA A 129 -5.27 1.79 17.90
C ALA A 129 -6.17 1.75 16.67
N VAL A 130 -5.83 0.94 15.64
CA VAL A 130 -6.67 0.77 14.46
C VAL A 130 -8.07 0.28 14.85
N ALA A 131 -8.18 -0.72 15.74
CA ALA A 131 -9.45 -1.25 16.22
C ALA A 131 -10.27 -0.18 16.99
N GLN A 132 -9.63 0.60 17.88
CA GLN A 132 -10.28 1.66 18.65
C GLN A 132 -10.89 2.75 17.76
N PHE A 133 -10.21 3.13 16.69
CA PHE A 133 -10.69 4.14 15.73
C PHE A 133 -11.59 3.56 14.64
N ASN A 134 -11.83 2.25 14.63
CA ASN A 134 -12.54 1.54 13.56
C ASN A 134 -11.97 1.88 12.18
N ALA A 135 -10.64 1.99 12.09
CA ALA A 135 -9.93 2.36 10.86
C ALA A 135 -9.66 1.14 9.98
N GLY A 136 -9.35 1.38 8.70
CA GLY A 136 -8.82 0.34 7.82
C GLY A 136 -7.37 0.00 8.20
N LEU A 137 -6.97 -1.24 7.95
CA LEU A 137 -5.63 -1.74 8.22
C LEU A 137 -5.07 -2.44 6.99
N VAL A 138 -3.88 -2.03 6.55
CA VAL A 138 -3.09 -2.80 5.59
C VAL A 138 -2.01 -3.56 6.35
N LEU A 139 -1.98 -4.87 6.16
CA LEU A 139 -0.96 -5.77 6.72
C LEU A 139 -0.03 -6.23 5.60
N MET A 140 1.24 -5.79 5.63
CA MET A 140 2.22 -6.13 4.61
C MET A 140 3.18 -7.22 5.08
N HIS A 141 3.60 -8.07 4.14
CA HIS A 141 4.69 -9.03 4.38
C HIS A 141 6.06 -8.42 4.05
N MET A 142 6.96 -8.52 5.00
CA MET A 142 8.40 -8.23 4.83
C MET A 142 9.24 -9.30 5.53
N GLN A 143 10.32 -9.78 4.88
CA GLN A 143 11.34 -10.58 5.56
C GLN A 143 12.45 -9.65 6.07
N GLY A 144 12.73 -9.69 7.37
CA GLY A 144 13.67 -8.75 8.01
C GLY A 144 13.06 -7.38 8.30
N THR A 145 13.89 -6.35 8.27
CA THR A 145 13.53 -4.93 8.48
C THR A 145 13.97 -4.11 7.26
N PRO A 146 13.55 -2.85 7.09
CA PRO A 146 14.06 -2.00 5.99
C PRO A 146 15.58 -1.96 5.90
N GLN A 147 16.30 -2.03 7.04
CA GLN A 147 17.76 -2.05 7.07
C GLN A 147 18.37 -3.37 6.54
N THR A 148 17.74 -4.52 6.86
CA THR A 148 18.32 -5.86 6.63
C THR A 148 17.62 -6.68 5.56
N MET A 149 16.46 -6.26 5.11
CA MET A 149 15.58 -7.05 4.23
C MET A 149 16.20 -7.49 2.90
N GLN A 150 17.27 -6.86 2.46
CA GLN A 150 17.94 -7.18 1.19
C GLN A 150 19.26 -7.96 1.37
N ASP A 151 19.64 -8.30 2.61
CA ASP A 151 20.94 -8.93 2.86
C ASP A 151 20.97 -10.38 2.36
N ASP A 152 19.95 -11.19 2.65
CA ASP A 152 19.82 -12.57 2.15
C ASP A 152 18.37 -13.08 2.19
N PRO A 153 17.47 -12.52 1.38
CA PRO A 153 16.06 -12.97 1.40
C PRO A 153 15.92 -14.34 0.72
N THR A 154 15.48 -15.33 1.49
CA THR A 154 15.34 -16.72 1.03
C THR A 154 13.92 -17.25 1.26
N TYR A 155 13.39 -18.00 0.27
CA TYR A 155 12.08 -18.65 0.32
C TYR A 155 12.18 -20.02 -0.38
N ALA A 156 11.50 -21.03 0.16
CA ALA A 156 11.28 -22.29 -0.54
C ALA A 156 10.11 -22.17 -1.53
N ASP A 157 8.99 -21.59 -1.12
CA ASP A 157 7.85 -21.17 -1.97
C ASP A 157 7.35 -19.81 -1.47
N VAL A 158 7.80 -18.74 -2.11
CA VAL A 158 7.50 -17.36 -1.69
C VAL A 158 5.99 -17.08 -1.68
N VAL A 159 5.19 -17.67 -2.56
CA VAL A 159 3.73 -17.40 -2.62
C VAL A 159 3.04 -18.08 -1.43
N THR A 160 3.41 -19.30 -1.11
CA THR A 160 2.86 -20.03 0.04
C THR A 160 3.29 -19.39 1.35
N GLU A 161 4.59 -19.10 1.53
CA GLU A 161 5.12 -18.56 2.78
C GLU A 161 4.54 -17.15 3.07
N VAL A 162 4.44 -16.30 2.05
CA VAL A 162 3.79 -14.98 2.18
C VAL A 162 2.31 -15.12 2.49
N GLY A 163 1.60 -16.06 1.85
CA GLY A 163 0.21 -16.35 2.13
C GLY A 163 -0.01 -16.80 3.58
N ASP A 164 0.81 -17.72 4.08
CA ASP A 164 0.72 -18.24 5.45
C ASP A 164 1.02 -17.13 6.48
N PHE A 165 2.02 -16.30 6.23
CA PHE A 165 2.31 -15.14 7.06
C PHE A 165 1.10 -14.21 7.12
N LEU A 166 0.56 -13.79 6.00
CA LEU A 166 -0.60 -12.88 5.95
C LEU A 166 -1.83 -13.49 6.64
N ALA A 167 -2.08 -14.81 6.45
CA ALA A 167 -3.13 -15.53 7.16
C ALA A 167 -2.95 -15.52 8.68
N GLN A 168 -1.73 -15.62 9.16
CA GLN A 168 -1.42 -15.53 10.59
C GLN A 168 -1.67 -14.09 11.10
N ARG A 169 -1.16 -13.07 10.37
CA ARG A 169 -1.26 -11.67 10.79
C ARG A 169 -2.69 -11.17 10.80
N THR A 170 -3.50 -11.55 9.82
CA THR A 170 -4.94 -11.21 9.80
C THR A 170 -5.69 -11.81 10.98
N ARG A 171 -5.39 -13.08 11.36
CA ARG A 171 -5.98 -13.68 12.57
C ARG A 171 -5.60 -12.94 13.84
N MET A 172 -4.33 -12.53 13.97
CA MET A 172 -3.87 -11.74 15.13
C MET A 172 -4.56 -10.37 15.19
N ALA A 173 -4.68 -9.66 14.07
CA ALA A 173 -5.38 -8.38 14.02
C ALA A 173 -6.85 -8.51 14.43
N MET A 174 -7.54 -9.55 13.96
CA MET A 174 -8.92 -9.83 14.38
C MET A 174 -9.04 -10.15 15.88
N GLN A 175 -8.07 -10.87 16.46
CA GLN A 175 -8.04 -11.14 17.90
C GLN A 175 -7.83 -9.87 18.72
N LEU A 176 -7.15 -8.86 18.19
CA LEU A 176 -6.96 -7.53 18.78
C LEU A 176 -8.14 -6.57 18.48
N GLY A 177 -9.21 -7.06 17.85
CA GLY A 177 -10.46 -6.31 17.69
C GLY A 177 -10.64 -5.62 16.34
N VAL A 178 -9.73 -5.77 15.38
CA VAL A 178 -9.93 -5.22 14.03
C VAL A 178 -11.00 -6.05 13.29
N SER A 179 -12.02 -5.38 12.75
CA SER A 179 -13.08 -6.03 11.99
C SER A 179 -12.51 -6.65 10.69
N PRO A 180 -12.92 -7.87 10.30
CA PRO A 180 -12.40 -8.53 9.09
C PRO A 180 -12.55 -7.71 7.82
N ASP A 181 -13.64 -6.96 7.68
CA ASP A 181 -13.94 -6.10 6.54
C ASP A 181 -13.07 -4.83 6.49
N HIS A 182 -12.35 -4.51 7.57
CA HIS A 182 -11.40 -3.41 7.64
C HIS A 182 -9.96 -3.82 7.29
N ILE A 183 -9.69 -5.10 7.09
CA ILE A 183 -8.34 -5.61 6.79
C ILE A 183 -8.12 -5.69 5.28
N CYS A 184 -6.96 -5.20 4.84
CA CYS A 184 -6.39 -5.38 3.50
C CYS A 184 -5.00 -6.01 3.64
N VAL A 185 -4.58 -6.84 2.70
CA VAL A 185 -3.27 -7.51 2.74
C VAL A 185 -2.38 -7.08 1.59
N ASP A 186 -1.07 -6.92 1.84
CA ASP A 186 -0.06 -6.61 0.82
C ASP A 186 1.04 -7.67 0.84
N PRO A 187 1.33 -8.37 -0.27
CA PRO A 187 2.43 -9.32 -0.37
C PRO A 187 3.83 -8.69 -0.21
N GLY A 188 3.94 -7.37 -0.18
CA GLY A 188 5.20 -6.66 0.07
C GLY A 188 6.21 -6.83 -1.06
N ILE A 189 5.83 -6.53 -2.30
CA ILE A 189 6.72 -6.58 -3.46
C ILE A 189 7.92 -5.65 -3.23
N GLY A 190 9.15 -6.20 -3.33
CA GLY A 190 10.39 -5.45 -3.10
C GLY A 190 10.87 -5.37 -1.66
N PHE A 191 10.10 -5.90 -0.69
CA PHE A 191 10.45 -5.94 0.72
C PHE A 191 10.94 -7.35 1.12
N GLY A 192 12.25 -7.49 1.34
CA GLY A 192 12.87 -8.78 1.67
C GLY A 192 12.67 -9.82 0.57
N LYS A 193 12.89 -9.46 -0.70
CA LYS A 193 12.62 -10.32 -1.86
C LYS A 193 13.57 -10.03 -3.00
N LEU A 194 14.13 -11.08 -3.61
CA LEU A 194 14.87 -11.01 -4.86
C LEU A 194 13.92 -10.73 -6.05
N ALA A 195 14.48 -10.49 -7.23
CA ALA A 195 13.68 -10.22 -8.43
C ALA A 195 12.76 -11.38 -8.79
N GLU A 196 13.27 -12.62 -8.75
CA GLU A 196 12.52 -13.85 -8.99
C GLU A 196 11.39 -14.04 -7.99
N HIS A 197 11.60 -13.72 -6.69
CA HIS A 197 10.56 -13.80 -5.67
C HIS A 197 9.43 -12.80 -5.95
N ASN A 198 9.78 -11.57 -6.38
CA ASN A 198 8.78 -10.56 -6.74
C ASN A 198 7.94 -11.01 -7.95
N LEU A 199 8.58 -11.55 -8.99
CA LEU A 199 7.87 -12.03 -10.19
C LEU A 199 6.99 -13.23 -9.89
N ALA A 200 7.46 -14.19 -9.06
CA ALA A 200 6.67 -15.33 -8.63
C ALA A 200 5.43 -14.90 -7.82
N LEU A 201 5.59 -13.93 -6.90
CA LEU A 201 4.46 -13.37 -6.14
C LEU A 201 3.45 -12.66 -7.03
N LEU A 202 3.92 -11.85 -7.98
CA LEU A 202 3.02 -11.16 -8.92
C LEU A 202 2.27 -12.14 -9.82
N ALA A 203 2.96 -13.18 -10.32
CA ALA A 203 2.32 -14.25 -11.10
C ALA A 203 1.32 -15.09 -10.27
N GLY A 204 1.57 -15.22 -8.97
CA GLY A 204 0.74 -16.00 -8.05
C GLY A 204 -0.21 -15.17 -7.19
N VAL A 205 -0.36 -13.85 -7.43
CA VAL A 205 -1.13 -12.95 -6.56
C VAL A 205 -2.59 -13.37 -6.42
N SER A 206 -3.19 -13.95 -7.45
CA SER A 206 -4.55 -14.50 -7.42
C SER A 206 -4.73 -15.60 -6.36
N ARG A 207 -3.67 -16.34 -6.01
CA ARG A 207 -3.71 -17.36 -4.93
C ARG A 207 -3.98 -16.73 -3.55
N LEU A 208 -3.54 -15.47 -3.33
CA LEU A 208 -3.76 -14.74 -2.08
C LEU A 208 -5.24 -14.36 -1.88
N ARG A 209 -6.05 -14.36 -2.94
CA ARG A 209 -7.51 -14.16 -2.81
C ARG A 209 -8.20 -15.19 -1.92
N LYS A 210 -7.62 -16.39 -1.77
CA LYS A 210 -8.11 -17.42 -0.86
C LYS A 210 -8.09 -17.00 0.60
N LEU A 211 -7.33 -15.95 0.96
CA LEU A 211 -7.34 -15.36 2.29
C LEU A 211 -8.67 -14.66 2.61
N GLY A 212 -9.46 -14.28 1.59
CA GLY A 212 -10.75 -13.62 1.75
C GLY A 212 -10.70 -12.10 2.00
N PHE A 213 -9.51 -11.51 1.98
CA PHE A 213 -9.29 -10.06 2.19
C PHE A 213 -9.01 -9.33 0.88
N PRO A 214 -9.26 -8.00 0.79
CA PRO A 214 -8.73 -7.15 -0.25
C PRO A 214 -7.21 -7.26 -0.37
N ILE A 215 -6.71 -7.16 -1.60
CA ILE A 215 -5.27 -7.25 -1.89
C ILE A 215 -4.78 -5.89 -2.38
N MET A 216 -3.80 -5.33 -1.68
CA MET A 216 -3.04 -4.17 -2.14
C MET A 216 -1.72 -4.64 -2.76
N VAL A 217 -1.27 -3.95 -3.82
CA VAL A 217 0.05 -4.18 -4.42
C VAL A 217 0.74 -2.86 -4.74
N GLY A 218 1.96 -2.71 -4.24
CA GLY A 218 2.84 -1.57 -4.53
C GLY A 218 4.02 -1.98 -5.42
N ILE A 219 3.93 -1.76 -6.74
CA ILE A 219 5.02 -2.03 -7.70
C ILE A 219 5.70 -0.76 -8.23
N SER A 220 5.14 0.41 -7.87
CA SER A 220 5.49 1.68 -8.50
C SER A 220 6.98 2.03 -8.38
N ARG A 221 7.64 2.20 -9.54
CA ARG A 221 9.05 2.58 -9.71
C ARG A 221 10.05 1.62 -9.08
N LYS A 222 9.65 0.40 -8.68
CA LYS A 222 10.51 -0.57 -7.98
C LYS A 222 11.63 -1.10 -8.89
N ALA A 223 12.74 -1.51 -8.25
CA ALA A 223 13.98 -1.88 -8.93
C ALA A 223 13.83 -3.06 -9.91
N PHE A 224 12.93 -4.02 -9.61
CA PHE A 224 12.72 -5.16 -10.50
C PHE A 224 12.14 -4.73 -11.87
N LEU A 225 11.29 -3.69 -11.92
CA LEU A 225 10.81 -3.11 -13.18
C LEU A 225 11.98 -2.55 -14.01
N GLY A 226 12.91 -1.87 -13.33
CA GLY A 226 14.12 -1.38 -14.00
C GLY A 226 15.02 -2.50 -14.52
N ARG A 227 15.08 -3.66 -13.84
CA ARG A 227 15.82 -4.85 -14.33
C ARG A 227 15.17 -5.44 -15.58
N ILE A 228 13.84 -5.46 -15.66
CA ILE A 228 13.10 -5.96 -16.82
C ILE A 228 13.26 -5.04 -18.03
N THR A 229 13.14 -3.72 -17.83
CA THR A 229 13.10 -2.73 -18.91
C THR A 229 14.46 -2.15 -19.29
N GLY A 230 15.50 -2.37 -18.46
CA GLY A 230 16.79 -1.71 -18.59
C GLY A 230 16.82 -0.28 -18.03
N GLU A 231 15.70 0.25 -17.51
CA GLU A 231 15.62 1.63 -17.02
C GLU A 231 16.20 1.77 -15.62
N LYS A 232 17.28 2.54 -15.48
CA LYS A 232 17.99 2.75 -14.23
C LYS A 232 17.36 3.83 -13.36
N ASP A 233 16.80 4.87 -13.99
CA ASP A 233 16.15 5.98 -13.30
C ASP A 233 14.75 5.57 -12.80
N PRO A 234 14.49 5.56 -11.48
CA PRO A 234 13.16 5.24 -10.95
C PRO A 234 12.06 6.15 -11.49
N LEU A 235 12.33 7.43 -11.72
CA LEU A 235 11.33 8.39 -12.21
C LEU A 235 10.84 8.08 -13.63
N ARG A 236 11.64 7.35 -14.41
CA ARG A 236 11.32 6.95 -15.78
C ARG A 236 10.62 5.58 -15.87
N ARG A 237 10.31 4.94 -14.73
CA ARG A 237 9.64 3.62 -14.68
C ARG A 237 8.11 3.71 -14.63
N ASP A 238 7.52 4.88 -14.86
CA ASP A 238 6.06 5.06 -14.77
C ASP A 238 5.31 4.24 -15.83
N VAL A 239 5.85 4.14 -17.07
CA VAL A 239 5.26 3.29 -18.13
C VAL A 239 5.28 1.81 -17.72
N ALA A 240 6.41 1.32 -17.17
CA ALA A 240 6.50 -0.06 -16.68
C ALA A 240 5.58 -0.31 -15.48
N THR A 241 5.41 0.70 -14.60
CA THR A 241 4.45 0.64 -13.49
C THR A 241 3.03 0.51 -14.02
N ALA A 242 2.62 1.37 -14.95
CA ALA A 242 1.28 1.36 -15.54
C ALA A 242 0.97 0.04 -16.27
N ALA A 243 1.93 -0.49 -17.01
CA ALA A 243 1.82 -1.81 -17.66
C ALA A 243 1.62 -2.93 -16.62
N GLY A 244 2.39 -2.92 -15.52
CA GLY A 244 2.22 -3.89 -14.44
C GLY A 244 0.87 -3.77 -13.74
N VAL A 245 0.39 -2.56 -13.49
CA VAL A 245 -0.95 -2.29 -12.93
C VAL A 245 -2.04 -2.87 -13.85
N ALA A 246 -1.97 -2.59 -15.16
CA ALA A 246 -2.91 -3.13 -16.14
C ALA A 246 -2.90 -4.67 -16.23
N THR A 247 -1.74 -5.30 -16.01
CA THR A 247 -1.62 -6.77 -16.02
C THR A 247 -2.17 -7.42 -14.76
N LEU A 248 -2.04 -6.75 -13.61
CA LEU A 248 -2.36 -7.34 -12.30
C LEU A 248 -3.82 -7.15 -11.89
N TRP A 249 -4.55 -6.19 -12.48
CA TRP A 249 -5.94 -5.96 -12.10
C TRP A 249 -6.82 -7.19 -12.37
N ASP A 250 -6.61 -7.86 -13.51
CA ASP A 250 -7.33 -9.08 -13.90
C ASP A 250 -7.02 -10.28 -12.98
N GLN A 251 -5.88 -10.25 -12.28
CA GLN A 251 -5.53 -11.24 -11.28
C GLN A 251 -6.17 -10.97 -9.91
N GLY A 252 -6.99 -9.93 -9.80
CA GLY A 252 -7.80 -9.61 -8.64
C GLY A 252 -7.10 -8.79 -7.56
N VAL A 253 -6.15 -7.93 -7.95
CA VAL A 253 -5.64 -6.87 -7.10
C VAL A 253 -6.70 -5.78 -6.95
N ASP A 254 -6.97 -5.37 -5.72
CA ASP A 254 -8.03 -4.42 -5.39
C ASP A 254 -7.52 -2.99 -5.22
N VAL A 255 -6.28 -2.84 -4.75
CA VAL A 255 -5.67 -1.53 -4.48
C VAL A 255 -4.26 -1.49 -5.07
N PHE A 256 -3.97 -0.47 -5.87
CA PHE A 256 -2.63 -0.21 -6.40
C PHE A 256 -2.03 1.04 -5.77
N ARG A 257 -0.93 0.86 -5.03
CA ARG A 257 -0.17 1.95 -4.42
C ARG A 257 0.86 2.49 -5.41
N VAL A 258 0.66 3.73 -5.89
CA VAL A 258 1.38 4.29 -7.05
C VAL A 258 1.81 5.75 -6.88
N HIS A 259 2.89 6.15 -7.55
CA HIS A 259 3.34 7.56 -7.61
C HIS A 259 2.64 8.34 -8.72
N ASN A 260 2.52 7.75 -9.92
CA ASN A 260 1.88 8.39 -11.07
C ASN A 260 0.47 7.85 -11.26
N VAL A 261 -0.48 8.48 -10.56
CA VAL A 261 -1.90 8.08 -10.57
C VAL A 261 -2.50 8.23 -11.96
N ALA A 262 -2.22 9.33 -12.66
CA ALA A 262 -2.79 9.58 -14.00
C ALA A 262 -2.45 8.47 -15.00
N ALA A 263 -1.16 8.12 -15.12
CA ALA A 263 -0.73 7.06 -16.03
C ALA A 263 -1.30 5.68 -15.66
N CYS A 264 -1.37 5.37 -14.35
CA CYS A 264 -1.94 4.09 -13.89
C CYS A 264 -3.44 4.04 -14.10
N ARG A 265 -4.16 5.15 -13.92
CA ARG A 265 -5.59 5.27 -14.20
C ARG A 265 -5.90 5.04 -15.68
N GLU A 266 -5.16 5.69 -16.59
CA GLU A 266 -5.33 5.48 -18.02
C GLU A 266 -5.11 4.00 -18.40
N ALA A 267 -4.04 3.38 -17.89
CA ALA A 267 -3.74 1.98 -18.14
C ALA A 267 -4.85 1.04 -17.62
N LEU A 268 -5.39 1.30 -16.42
CA LEU A 268 -6.50 0.53 -15.85
C LEU A 268 -7.77 0.69 -16.69
N LEU A 269 -8.13 1.90 -17.09
CA LEU A 269 -9.33 2.14 -17.92
C LEU A 269 -9.25 1.36 -19.24
N VAL A 270 -8.08 1.34 -19.90
CA VAL A 270 -7.86 0.57 -21.12
C VAL A 270 -7.95 -0.93 -20.84
N ALA A 271 -7.28 -1.43 -19.78
CA ALA A 271 -7.31 -2.85 -19.43
C ALA A 271 -8.72 -3.33 -19.13
N MET A 272 -9.49 -2.58 -18.34
CA MET A 272 -10.89 -2.89 -17.98
C MET A 272 -11.83 -2.85 -19.18
N ALA A 273 -11.56 -2.01 -20.19
CA ALA A 273 -12.34 -1.95 -21.42
C ALA A 273 -12.08 -3.14 -22.34
N ILE A 274 -10.86 -3.68 -22.34
CA ILE A 274 -10.44 -4.82 -23.19
C ILE A 274 -10.85 -6.14 -22.54
N VAL A 275 -10.65 -6.29 -21.24
CA VAL A 275 -10.97 -7.49 -20.48
C VAL A 275 -12.09 -7.15 -19.52
N PRO A 276 -13.36 -7.49 -19.82
CA PRO A 276 -14.43 -7.28 -18.87
C PRO A 276 -14.14 -8.07 -17.58
N PRO A 277 -14.51 -7.55 -16.39
CA PRO A 277 -14.21 -8.22 -15.13
C PRO A 277 -14.73 -9.65 -15.17
N VAL A 278 -13.84 -10.62 -14.97
CA VAL A 278 -14.22 -12.03 -14.82
C VAL A 278 -14.98 -12.13 -13.51
N ASP A 279 -16.22 -12.61 -13.58
CA ASP A 279 -17.01 -12.90 -12.38
C ASP A 279 -16.42 -14.13 -11.68
N HIS A 280 -15.42 -13.91 -10.83
CA HIS A 280 -14.75 -14.96 -10.05
C HIS A 280 -15.67 -15.60 -8.98
N ARG A 281 -17.00 -15.44 -9.09
CA ARG A 281 -17.98 -15.99 -8.14
C ARG A 281 -18.19 -17.51 -8.27
N ASP A 282 -17.72 -18.14 -9.35
CA ASP A 282 -18.04 -19.54 -9.65
C ASP A 282 -17.00 -20.57 -9.17
N GLU A 283 -15.84 -20.19 -8.64
CA GLU A 283 -14.82 -21.18 -8.22
C GLU A 283 -15.00 -21.71 -6.77
N THR A 284 -15.97 -21.21 -6.00
CA THR A 284 -16.19 -21.64 -4.61
C THR A 284 -17.27 -22.69 -4.43
N THR A 285 -17.85 -23.26 -5.52
CA THR A 285 -18.95 -24.23 -5.41
C THR A 285 -18.62 -25.61 -5.98
N GLN A 286 -17.38 -26.05 -5.93
CA GLN A 286 -17.03 -27.46 -6.17
C GLN A 286 -15.97 -27.94 -5.18
N VAL A 287 -16.38 -28.28 -3.97
CA VAL A 287 -15.83 -29.38 -3.14
C VAL A 287 -16.96 -29.97 -2.32
#